data_c9c2cb5f6af5241adc4b0f6df1c569f4
#
_entry.id   c9c2cb5f6af5241adc4b0f6df1c569f4
#
_cell.length_a   1.000
_cell.length_b   1.000
_cell.length_c   1.000
_cell.angle_alpha   90.00
_cell.angle_beta   90.00
_cell.angle_gamma   90.00
#
_symmetry.space_group_name_H-M   'P 1'
#
loop_
_entity.id
_entity.type
_entity.pdbx_description
1 polymer ?
#
loop_
_entity_poly.entity_id
_entity_poly.type
_entity_poly.pdbx_seq_one_letter_code
_entity_poly.pdbx_strand_id
1 'polypeptide(L)'
;EEKLKEYSVDILHAKKWLTALIHIEAENAEGPNALQKELIPISVRQIAEDHLRDYCRFTIFNSSAGITLIAAIDENNSQTGLLDHLGDICKECRRVLEVTVTIAVGHSCQKLSELSRMYQSAVDALGYRSIVGVGQTIYINDVEPVSRGKLKFDNADENDFVTAVKFGPEEKIRETIH
;
A
#
# COMPACT_ATOMS: atom_id res chain seq x y z
N GLU A 1 9.35 -21.03 -3.33
CA GLU A 1 8.07 -21.80 -3.41
C GLU A 1 7.93 -22.83 -2.28
N GLU A 2 8.98 -23.61 -1.94
CA GLU A 2 8.90 -24.61 -0.84
C GLU A 2 8.61 -23.99 0.53
N LYS A 3 9.22 -22.86 0.88
CA LYS A 3 8.96 -22.16 2.16
C LYS A 3 7.54 -21.60 2.28
N LEU A 4 6.88 -21.26 1.17
CA LEU A 4 5.50 -20.77 1.18
C LEU A 4 4.48 -21.91 1.38
N LYS A 5 4.80 -23.13 0.96
CA LYS A 5 3.98 -24.32 1.21
C LYS A 5 3.93 -24.71 2.71
N GLU A 6 5.02 -24.45 3.43
CA GLU A 6 5.15 -24.74 4.86
C GLU A 6 4.22 -23.87 5.73
N TYR A 7 3.82 -22.69 5.22
CA TYR A 7 2.92 -21.74 5.91
C TYR A 7 1.46 -21.88 5.50
N SER A 8 1.04 -22.98 4.83
CA SER A 8 -0.35 -23.21 4.39
C SER A 8 -0.94 -22.04 3.59
N VAL A 9 -0.13 -21.40 2.74
CA VAL A 9 -0.55 -20.21 2.00
C VAL A 9 -1.32 -20.66 0.75
N ASP A 10 -2.65 -20.72 0.87
CA ASP A 10 -3.58 -21.14 -0.20
C ASP A 10 -3.72 -20.10 -1.34
N ILE A 11 -2.85 -19.07 -1.34
CA ILE A 11 -2.87 -18.01 -2.37
C ILE A 11 -1.97 -18.31 -3.57
N LEU A 12 -1.29 -19.46 -3.63
CA LEU A 12 -0.29 -19.76 -4.68
C LEU A 12 -0.90 -19.88 -6.10
N HIS A 13 -2.20 -20.19 -6.19
CA HIS A 13 -2.91 -20.41 -7.44
C HIS A 13 -3.97 -19.34 -7.66
N ALA A 14 -3.58 -18.15 -8.07
CA ALA A 14 -4.49 -17.06 -8.42
C ALA A 14 -4.13 -16.47 -9.79
N LYS A 15 -5.08 -15.79 -10.43
CA LYS A 15 -4.83 -15.05 -11.67
C LYS A 15 -4.00 -13.80 -11.45
N LYS A 16 -4.23 -13.15 -10.30
CA LYS A 16 -3.55 -11.93 -9.89
C LYS A 16 -3.42 -11.90 -8.37
N TRP A 17 -2.46 -11.15 -7.90
CA TRP A 17 -2.29 -10.82 -6.48
C TRP A 17 -2.30 -9.32 -6.29
N LEU A 18 -2.77 -8.89 -5.14
CA LEU A 18 -2.80 -7.51 -4.71
C LEU A 18 -2.27 -7.43 -3.29
N THR A 19 -1.40 -6.45 -3.03
CA THR A 19 -0.87 -6.19 -1.69
C THR A 19 -1.49 -4.93 -1.13
N ALA A 20 -1.93 -4.99 0.12
CA ALA A 20 -2.41 -3.85 0.87
C ALA A 20 -1.67 -3.74 2.21
N LEU A 21 -1.45 -2.51 2.66
CA LEU A 21 -0.89 -2.18 3.96
C LEU A 21 -1.98 -1.54 4.81
N ILE A 22 -2.29 -2.14 5.94
CA ILE A 22 -3.23 -1.63 6.93
C ILE A 22 -2.41 -0.86 7.96
N HIS A 23 -2.54 0.46 7.94
CA HIS A 23 -1.86 1.37 8.85
C HIS A 23 -2.85 1.92 9.87
N ILE A 24 -2.52 1.75 11.15
CA ILE A 24 -3.30 2.29 12.26
C ILE A 24 -2.74 3.67 12.57
N GLU A 25 -3.56 4.71 12.39
CA GLU A 25 -3.14 6.08 12.66
C GLU A 25 -2.97 6.28 14.17
N ALA A 26 -1.84 6.89 14.55
CA ALA A 26 -1.64 7.30 15.93
C ALA A 26 -2.53 8.53 16.18
N GLU A 27 -3.73 8.32 16.70
CA GLU A 27 -4.49 9.43 17.26
C GLU A 27 -3.75 9.95 18.48
N ASN A 28 -3.74 11.28 18.68
CA ASN A 28 -3.09 11.95 19.81
C ASN A 28 -3.61 11.35 21.12
N ALA A 29 -2.93 10.33 21.58
CA ALA A 29 -3.35 9.49 22.68
C ALA A 29 -2.93 10.13 24.02
N GLU A 30 -3.76 10.99 24.53
CA GLU A 30 -3.97 11.02 25.97
C GLU A 30 -4.85 9.81 26.32
N GLY A 31 -4.21 8.61 26.44
CA GLY A 31 -4.66 7.49 27.21
C GLY A 31 -5.47 6.34 26.66
N PRO A 32 -5.01 5.50 25.75
CA PRO A 32 -5.29 4.07 25.88
C PRO A 32 -4.26 3.44 26.81
N ASN A 33 -4.71 2.64 27.78
CA ASN A 33 -3.85 1.77 28.59
C ASN A 33 -2.90 0.98 27.67
N ALA A 34 -1.66 0.69 28.11
CA ALA A 34 -0.68 -0.08 27.33
C ALA A 34 -1.28 -1.36 26.72
N LEU A 35 -2.17 -2.04 27.45
CA LEU A 35 -2.93 -3.21 27.01
C LEU A 35 -3.83 -2.93 25.79
N GLN A 36 -4.48 -1.77 25.70
CA GLN A 36 -5.30 -1.42 24.52
C GLN A 36 -4.45 -1.22 23.28
N LYS A 37 -3.24 -0.63 23.42
CA LYS A 37 -2.31 -0.46 22.30
C LYS A 37 -1.84 -1.79 21.70
N GLU A 38 -1.70 -2.83 22.52
CA GLU A 38 -1.32 -4.16 22.06
C GLU A 38 -2.50 -4.93 21.41
N LEU A 39 -3.73 -4.69 21.89
CA LEU A 39 -4.91 -5.37 21.39
C LEU A 39 -5.47 -4.77 20.09
N ILE A 40 -5.30 -3.46 19.86
CA ILE A 40 -5.81 -2.79 18.66
C ILE A 40 -5.34 -3.47 17.35
N PRO A 41 -4.04 -3.75 17.13
CA PRO A 41 -3.61 -4.41 15.90
C PRO A 41 -4.23 -5.80 15.71
N ILE A 42 -4.43 -6.54 16.80
CA ILE A 42 -5.06 -7.87 16.77
C ILE A 42 -6.53 -7.74 16.36
N SER A 43 -7.25 -6.78 16.92
CA SER A 43 -8.66 -6.52 16.62
C SER A 43 -8.86 -6.02 15.18
N VAL A 44 -7.98 -5.13 14.71
CA VAL A 44 -7.98 -4.64 13.31
C VAL A 44 -7.75 -5.80 12.35
N ARG A 45 -6.79 -6.67 12.65
CA ARG A 45 -6.54 -7.88 11.87
C ARG A 45 -7.76 -8.79 11.85
N GLN A 46 -8.41 -9.03 12.98
CA GLN A 46 -9.61 -9.87 13.07
C GLN A 46 -10.76 -9.31 12.21
N ILE A 47 -11.00 -8.00 12.26
CA ILE A 47 -12.00 -7.32 11.41
C ILE A 47 -11.67 -7.55 9.93
N ALA A 48 -10.40 -7.37 9.53
CA ALA A 48 -9.98 -7.58 8.15
C ALA A 48 -10.18 -9.05 7.70
N GLU A 49 -9.82 -10.00 8.55
CA GLU A 49 -10.02 -11.43 8.28
C GLU A 49 -11.51 -11.78 8.12
N ASP A 50 -12.38 -11.24 8.97
CA ASP A 50 -13.82 -11.49 8.93
C ASP A 50 -14.48 -10.90 7.68
N HIS A 51 -14.07 -9.71 7.26
CA HIS A 51 -14.57 -9.08 6.02
C HIS A 51 -14.14 -9.80 4.73
N LEU A 52 -12.95 -10.42 4.73
CA LEU A 52 -12.36 -10.99 3.52
C LEU A 52 -12.55 -12.51 3.41
N ARG A 53 -12.90 -13.19 4.50
CA ARG A 53 -12.98 -14.66 4.58
C ARG A 53 -13.84 -15.30 3.50
N ASP A 54 -15.00 -14.71 3.24
CA ASP A 54 -15.97 -15.24 2.26
C ASP A 54 -15.80 -14.61 0.86
N TYR A 55 -14.93 -13.58 0.75
CA TYR A 55 -14.75 -12.85 -0.49
C TYR A 55 -13.57 -13.35 -1.31
N CYS A 56 -12.40 -13.52 -0.71
CA CYS A 56 -11.20 -13.94 -1.42
C CYS A 56 -10.27 -14.78 -0.55
N ARG A 57 -9.33 -15.46 -1.19
CA ARG A 57 -8.21 -16.09 -0.50
C ARG A 57 -7.16 -15.02 -0.19
N PHE A 58 -6.64 -15.02 1.01
CA PHE A 58 -5.68 -14.02 1.45
C PHE A 58 -4.72 -14.55 2.52
N THR A 59 -3.67 -13.80 2.77
CA THR A 59 -2.80 -13.96 3.94
C THR A 59 -2.55 -12.60 4.57
N ILE A 60 -2.50 -12.58 5.91
CA ILE A 60 -2.24 -11.37 6.70
C ILE A 60 -1.07 -11.65 7.64
N PHE A 61 -0.10 -10.74 7.69
CA PHE A 61 1.06 -10.80 8.57
C PHE A 61 1.56 -9.41 8.95
N ASN A 62 2.36 -9.33 10.01
CA ASN A 62 2.98 -8.07 10.42
C ASN A 62 4.26 -7.82 9.63
N SER A 63 4.44 -6.58 9.18
CA SER A 63 5.66 -6.09 8.53
C SER A 63 6.18 -4.83 9.20
N SER A 64 7.30 -4.31 8.74
CA SER A 64 7.86 -3.05 9.23
C SER A 64 6.96 -1.82 8.98
N ALA A 65 6.11 -1.87 7.96
CA ALA A 65 5.20 -0.78 7.60
C ALA A 65 3.80 -0.90 8.25
N GLY A 66 3.53 -1.99 9.00
CA GLY A 66 2.24 -2.26 9.62
C GLY A 66 1.73 -3.66 9.31
N ILE A 67 0.42 -3.84 9.30
CA ILE A 67 -0.21 -5.12 8.96
C ILE A 67 -0.26 -5.22 7.42
N THR A 68 0.34 -6.27 6.88
CA THR A 68 0.36 -6.53 5.43
C THR A 68 -0.66 -7.59 5.07
N LEU A 69 -1.48 -7.28 4.08
CA LEU A 69 -2.43 -8.18 3.44
C LEU A 69 -1.94 -8.51 2.03
N ILE A 70 -1.94 -9.78 1.66
CA ILE A 70 -1.83 -10.22 0.26
C ILE A 70 -3.11 -10.95 -0.09
N ALA A 71 -3.85 -10.45 -1.06
CA ALA A 71 -5.12 -11.01 -1.52
C ALA A 71 -4.97 -11.59 -2.92
N ALA A 72 -5.62 -12.74 -3.14
CA ALA A 72 -5.72 -13.40 -4.44
C ALA A 72 -6.98 -12.92 -5.17
N ILE A 73 -6.81 -12.57 -6.45
CA ILE A 73 -7.89 -12.18 -7.34
C ILE A 73 -8.08 -13.30 -8.37
N ASP A 74 -9.25 -13.91 -8.34
CA ASP A 74 -9.64 -15.05 -9.15
C ASP A 74 -10.86 -14.72 -10.05
N GLU A 75 -11.54 -15.76 -10.55
CA GLU A 75 -12.74 -15.58 -11.39
C GLU A 75 -13.97 -15.14 -10.58
N ASN A 76 -14.01 -15.50 -9.29
CA ASN A 76 -15.17 -15.29 -8.41
C ASN A 76 -15.13 -13.95 -7.69
N ASN A 77 -14.04 -13.19 -7.79
CA ASN A 77 -13.89 -11.89 -7.14
C ASN A 77 -13.25 -10.88 -8.11
N SER A 78 -13.41 -9.60 -7.80
CA SER A 78 -12.86 -8.51 -8.60
C SER A 78 -11.97 -7.60 -7.77
N GLN A 79 -11.05 -6.92 -8.43
CA GLN A 79 -10.20 -5.91 -7.76
C GLN A 79 -11.04 -4.77 -7.19
N THR A 80 -12.05 -4.29 -7.92
CA THR A 80 -12.95 -3.23 -7.44
C THR A 80 -13.70 -3.67 -6.19
N GLY A 81 -14.31 -4.86 -6.19
CA GLY A 81 -14.99 -5.38 -5.00
C GLY A 81 -14.05 -5.57 -3.82
N LEU A 82 -12.78 -5.96 -4.06
CA LEU A 82 -11.78 -6.02 -2.98
C LEU A 82 -11.50 -4.63 -2.40
N LEU A 83 -11.39 -3.59 -3.23
CA LEU A 83 -11.22 -2.21 -2.76
C LEU A 83 -12.42 -1.73 -1.93
N ASP A 84 -13.64 -2.12 -2.31
CA ASP A 84 -14.86 -1.81 -1.56
C ASP A 84 -14.82 -2.48 -0.17
N HIS A 85 -14.47 -3.77 -0.09
CA HIS A 85 -14.29 -4.47 1.20
C HIS A 85 -13.21 -3.82 2.07
N LEU A 86 -12.09 -3.40 1.49
CA LEU A 86 -11.05 -2.68 2.22
C LEU A 86 -11.54 -1.33 2.76
N GLY A 87 -12.38 -0.62 2.00
CA GLY A 87 -13.04 0.59 2.45
C GLY A 87 -13.99 0.35 3.63
N ASP A 88 -14.72 -0.76 3.60
CA ASP A 88 -15.63 -1.14 4.68
C ASP A 88 -14.88 -1.54 5.95
N ILE A 89 -13.71 -2.17 5.84
CA ILE A 89 -12.82 -2.43 6.98
C ILE A 89 -12.41 -1.11 7.67
N CYS A 90 -12.05 -0.06 6.92
CA CYS A 90 -11.73 1.24 7.51
C CYS A 90 -12.91 1.82 8.31
N LYS A 91 -14.13 1.74 7.75
CA LYS A 91 -15.36 2.21 8.41
C LYS A 91 -15.67 1.39 9.66
N GLU A 92 -15.53 0.07 9.58
CA GLU A 92 -15.80 -0.85 10.69
C GLU A 92 -14.82 -0.66 11.84
N CYS A 93 -13.53 -0.50 11.57
CA CYS A 93 -12.52 -0.18 12.59
C CYS A 93 -12.86 1.12 13.31
N ARG A 94 -13.29 2.14 12.59
CA ARG A 94 -13.71 3.41 13.20
C ARG A 94 -14.96 3.24 14.05
N ARG A 95 -15.94 2.45 13.59
CA ARG A 95 -17.22 2.24 14.27
C ARG A 95 -17.10 1.41 15.54
N VAL A 96 -16.29 0.34 15.51
CA VAL A 96 -16.22 -0.69 16.58
C VAL A 96 -15.08 -0.43 17.54
N LEU A 97 -13.92 -0.01 17.02
CA LEU A 97 -12.70 0.16 17.81
C LEU A 97 -12.41 1.64 18.12
N GLU A 98 -13.17 2.56 17.52
CA GLU A 98 -12.90 4.01 17.59
C GLU A 98 -11.48 4.36 17.10
N VAL A 99 -10.93 3.59 16.18
CA VAL A 99 -9.57 3.71 15.64
C VAL A 99 -9.62 4.08 14.17
N THR A 100 -8.84 5.07 13.79
CA THR A 100 -8.66 5.45 12.40
C THR A 100 -7.63 4.53 11.74
N VAL A 101 -8.04 3.85 10.66
CA VAL A 101 -7.20 2.94 9.88
C VAL A 101 -7.16 3.43 8.45
N THR A 102 -5.95 3.57 7.90
CA THR A 102 -5.73 3.84 6.47
C THR A 102 -5.22 2.57 5.79
N ILE A 103 -5.83 2.17 4.68
CA ILE A 103 -5.42 1.00 3.93
C ILE A 103 -4.83 1.43 2.59
N ALA A 104 -3.53 1.27 2.44
CA ALA A 104 -2.83 1.59 1.20
C ALA A 104 -2.69 0.35 0.33
N VAL A 105 -3.07 0.47 -0.94
CA VAL A 105 -3.16 -0.63 -1.89
C VAL A 105 -2.18 -0.39 -3.03
N GLY A 106 -1.28 -1.35 -3.24
CA GLY A 106 -0.28 -1.33 -4.31
C GLY A 106 -0.83 -1.81 -5.66
N HIS A 107 0.06 -1.83 -6.65
CA HIS A 107 -0.27 -2.41 -7.96
C HIS A 107 -0.62 -3.90 -7.83
N SER A 108 -1.46 -4.41 -8.71
CA SER A 108 -1.66 -5.85 -8.84
C SER A 108 -0.57 -6.49 -9.71
N CYS A 109 -0.23 -7.76 -9.47
CA CYS A 109 0.67 -8.52 -10.33
C CYS A 109 0.09 -9.88 -10.73
N GLN A 110 0.71 -10.49 -11.75
CA GLN A 110 0.36 -11.83 -12.23
C GLN A 110 1.42 -12.87 -11.86
N LYS A 111 2.52 -12.46 -11.25
CA LYS A 111 3.63 -13.33 -10.86
C LYS A 111 4.03 -13.08 -9.42
N LEU A 112 4.13 -14.14 -8.62
CA LEU A 112 4.58 -14.06 -7.23
C LEU A 112 6.00 -13.49 -7.06
N SER A 113 6.84 -13.61 -8.10
CA SER A 113 8.18 -12.99 -8.09
C SER A 113 8.15 -11.45 -8.03
N GLU A 114 7.00 -10.84 -8.31
CA GLU A 114 6.81 -9.39 -8.27
C GLU A 114 6.26 -8.88 -6.92
N LEU A 115 6.04 -9.78 -5.94
CA LEU A 115 5.49 -9.41 -4.62
C LEU A 115 6.25 -8.29 -3.91
N SER A 116 7.59 -8.29 -4.00
CA SER A 116 8.41 -7.22 -3.40
C SER A 116 8.11 -5.86 -4.01
N ARG A 117 7.90 -5.79 -5.33
CA ARG A 117 7.54 -4.56 -6.05
C ARG A 117 6.13 -4.11 -5.70
N MET A 118 5.18 -5.05 -5.56
CA MET A 118 3.81 -4.75 -5.13
C MET A 118 3.80 -4.18 -3.71
N TYR A 119 4.55 -4.80 -2.79
CA TYR A 119 4.69 -4.30 -1.44
C TYR A 119 5.23 -2.86 -1.43
N GLN A 120 6.29 -2.59 -2.21
CA GLN A 120 6.83 -1.25 -2.32
C GLN A 120 5.81 -0.25 -2.84
N SER A 121 5.03 -0.60 -3.87
CA SER A 121 3.97 0.28 -4.39
C SER A 121 2.86 0.55 -3.35
N ALA A 122 2.58 -0.41 -2.45
CA ALA A 122 1.66 -0.17 -1.34
C ALA A 122 2.27 0.77 -0.27
N VAL A 123 3.58 0.67 -0.02
CA VAL A 123 4.30 1.64 0.84
C VAL A 123 4.25 3.05 0.22
N ASP A 124 4.48 3.15 -1.09
CA ASP A 124 4.40 4.41 -1.81
C ASP A 124 2.98 5.00 -1.74
N ALA A 125 1.93 4.17 -1.94
CA ALA A 125 0.53 4.59 -1.77
C ALA A 125 0.24 5.12 -0.36
N LEU A 126 0.81 4.49 0.68
CA LEU A 126 0.66 4.96 2.07
C LEU A 126 1.26 6.37 2.27
N GLY A 127 2.31 6.71 1.52
CA GLY A 127 2.91 8.05 1.52
C GLY A 127 1.93 9.16 1.13
N TYR A 128 0.95 8.86 0.26
CA TYR A 128 -0.05 9.83 -0.19
C TYR A 128 -1.11 10.17 0.87
N ARG A 129 -1.16 9.48 2.02
CA ARG A 129 -2.16 9.75 3.07
C ARG A 129 -2.13 11.18 3.60
N SER A 130 -0.98 11.85 3.54
CA SER A 130 -0.84 13.26 3.94
C SER A 130 -1.54 14.23 2.97
N ILE A 131 -1.79 13.80 1.74
CA ILE A 131 -2.42 14.60 0.66
C ILE A 131 -3.88 14.21 0.51
N VAL A 132 -4.16 12.91 0.45
CA VAL A 132 -5.50 12.36 0.19
C VAL A 132 -6.34 12.33 1.46
N GLY A 133 -5.70 12.25 2.64
CA GLY A 133 -6.34 12.10 3.93
C GLY A 133 -6.21 10.68 4.50
N VAL A 134 -6.51 10.56 5.78
CA VAL A 134 -6.45 9.30 6.54
C VAL A 134 -7.84 8.67 6.70
N GLY A 135 -7.89 7.42 7.16
CA GLY A 135 -9.15 6.72 7.47
C GLY A 135 -9.91 6.20 6.25
N GLN A 136 -9.21 5.95 5.15
CA GLN A 136 -9.78 5.46 3.90
C GLN A 136 -8.83 4.52 3.17
N THR A 137 -9.31 3.91 2.09
CA THR A 137 -8.48 3.12 1.18
C THR A 137 -7.82 4.05 0.16
N ILE A 138 -6.50 3.92 -0.01
CA ILE A 138 -5.69 4.67 -0.98
C ILE A 138 -5.12 3.67 -1.98
N TYR A 139 -5.61 3.68 -3.21
CA TYR A 139 -5.08 2.83 -4.26
C TYR A 139 -4.03 3.59 -5.08
N ILE A 140 -2.86 2.97 -5.27
CA ILE A 140 -1.72 3.63 -5.94
C ILE A 140 -2.08 4.17 -7.33
N ASN A 141 -2.88 3.45 -8.11
CA ASN A 141 -3.25 3.88 -9.46
C ASN A 141 -4.13 5.14 -9.49
N ASP A 142 -4.81 5.47 -8.37
CA ASP A 142 -5.68 6.64 -8.29
C ASP A 142 -4.90 7.89 -7.89
N VAL A 143 -3.75 7.72 -7.23
CA VAL A 143 -2.98 8.81 -6.62
C VAL A 143 -1.63 9.03 -7.31
N GLU A 144 -1.07 8.01 -7.96
CA GLU A 144 0.17 8.14 -8.71
C GLU A 144 -0.06 9.05 -9.93
N PRO A 145 0.75 10.10 -10.11
CA PRO A 145 0.64 10.94 -11.30
C PRO A 145 0.76 10.07 -12.54
N VAL A 146 -0.21 10.17 -13.45
CA VAL A 146 -0.10 9.57 -14.77
C VAL A 146 1.06 10.26 -15.46
N SER A 147 2.26 9.71 -15.29
CA SER A 147 3.46 10.22 -15.95
C SER A 147 3.26 9.99 -17.45
N ARG A 148 2.81 11.03 -18.15
CA ARG A 148 2.89 11.14 -19.60
C ARG A 148 4.37 11.26 -19.96
N GLY A 149 5.04 10.14 -20.04
CA GLY A 149 6.48 10.04 -20.31
C GLY A 149 7.27 9.90 -19.00
N LYS A 150 7.97 8.79 -18.85
CA LYS A 150 9.03 8.65 -17.86
C LYS A 150 10.06 9.73 -18.23
N LEU A 151 10.17 10.79 -17.42
CA LEU A 151 11.41 11.51 -17.33
C LEU A 151 12.45 10.49 -16.84
N LYS A 152 13.14 9.85 -17.77
CA LYS A 152 14.35 9.10 -17.46
C LYS A 152 15.43 10.16 -17.21
N PHE A 153 15.52 10.60 -15.97
CA PHE A 153 16.75 11.20 -15.50
C PHE A 153 17.75 10.04 -15.38
N ASP A 154 18.61 9.91 -16.36
CA ASP A 154 19.76 9.03 -16.20
C ASP A 154 20.86 9.78 -15.43
N ASN A 155 21.89 9.05 -14.98
CA ASN A 155 22.99 9.65 -14.21
C ASN A 155 23.78 10.71 -15.02
N ALA A 156 23.65 10.73 -16.35
CA ALA A 156 24.26 11.73 -17.20
C ALA A 156 23.45 13.04 -17.14
N ASP A 157 22.12 12.97 -17.25
CA ASP A 157 21.20 14.10 -17.13
C ASP A 157 21.31 14.76 -15.74
N GLU A 158 21.47 13.97 -14.67
CA GLU A 158 21.66 14.46 -13.31
C GLU A 158 22.99 15.21 -13.16
N ASN A 159 24.09 14.69 -13.71
CA ASN A 159 25.39 15.36 -13.70
C ASN A 159 25.41 16.63 -14.56
N ASP A 160 24.76 16.62 -15.70
CA ASP A 160 24.65 17.80 -16.56
C ASP A 160 23.81 18.91 -15.90
N PHE A 161 22.71 18.54 -15.24
CA PHE A 161 21.90 19.48 -14.46
C PHE A 161 22.68 20.06 -13.28
N VAL A 162 23.37 19.23 -12.48
CA VAL A 162 24.18 19.68 -11.34
C VAL A 162 25.32 20.57 -11.80
N THR A 163 25.91 20.27 -12.94
CA THR A 163 27.01 21.06 -13.52
C THR A 163 26.49 22.40 -14.05
N ALA A 164 25.34 22.42 -14.72
CA ALA A 164 24.68 23.63 -15.18
C ALA A 164 24.28 24.55 -14.02
N VAL A 165 23.75 24.02 -12.93
CA VAL A 165 23.37 24.78 -11.73
C VAL A 165 24.57 25.33 -10.97
N LYS A 166 25.70 24.58 -10.91
CA LYS A 166 26.89 25.01 -10.16
C LYS A 166 27.78 25.99 -10.93
N PHE A 167 27.86 25.87 -12.25
CA PHE A 167 28.87 26.53 -13.06
C PHE A 167 28.34 27.18 -14.35
N GLY A 168 27.03 27.04 -14.65
CA GLY A 168 26.43 27.51 -15.88
C GLY A 168 25.89 28.96 -15.79
N PRO A 169 25.90 29.73 -16.90
CA PRO A 169 25.15 30.98 -16.99
C PRO A 169 23.63 30.65 -16.96
N GLU A 170 22.84 31.63 -16.48
CA GLU A 170 21.39 31.48 -16.23
C GLU A 170 20.60 31.03 -17.47
N GLU A 171 21.08 31.30 -18.69
CA GLU A 171 20.47 30.83 -19.94
C GLU A 171 20.57 29.31 -20.14
N LYS A 172 21.69 28.71 -19.72
CA LYS A 172 21.87 27.22 -19.83
C LYS A 172 20.99 26.44 -18.90
N ILE A 173 20.59 26.98 -17.74
CA ILE A 173 19.69 26.35 -16.78
C ILE A 173 18.30 26.25 -17.40
N ARG A 174 17.83 27.22 -18.16
CA ARG A 174 16.53 27.22 -18.83
C ARG A 174 16.42 26.21 -19.97
N GLU A 175 17.51 25.97 -20.70
CA GLU A 175 17.55 25.00 -21.80
C GLU A 175 17.53 23.54 -21.31
N THR A 176 18.04 23.27 -20.11
CA THR A 176 18.11 21.90 -19.55
C THR A 176 16.78 21.45 -18.91
N ILE A 177 15.83 22.38 -18.68
CA ILE A 177 14.52 22.12 -18.05
C ILE A 177 13.41 21.91 -19.12
N HIS A 178 13.68 22.12 -20.40
CA HIS A 178 12.78 21.91 -21.52
C HIS A 178 13.13 20.64 -22.31
#